data_e67d914fb7eae7b6169a8515f5b645ee
#
_entry.id   e67d914fb7eae7b6169a8515f5b645ee
#
_cell.length_a   1.000
_cell.length_b   1.000
_cell.length_c   1.000
_cell.angle_alpha   90.00
_cell.angle_beta   90.00
_cell.angle_gamma   90.00
#
_symmetry.space_group_name_H-M   'P 1'
#
loop_
_entity.id
_entity.type
_entity.pdbx_description
1 polymer ?
#
loop_
_entity_poly.entity_id
_entity_poly.type
_entity_poly.pdbx_seq_one_letter_code
_entity_poly.pdbx_strand_id
1 'polypeptide(L)'
;VLNEPSVVAMNSFNSKIISVGKDAKKILGRTPGNIIAKKPLKDGVVADFNSTEKIISYLLRKTLGKSLIRPEVLICVPSQITQVQRRAVIQAAKYAGAYNTYLIEEPLAAAIGSGIDVTDARGNIVVDIGGGTTDVAVISMGGIVINKSIPVAGDEFDKRIQDFVQTKYNMIIGESTAEKVKINVGSAYPRDDGELYEIKGRNLVNGLPMHIYVSSKDISV
;
A
#
# COMPACT_ATOMS: atom_id res chain seq x y z
N VAL A 1 -15.44 3.53 9.72
CA VAL A 1 -14.45 3.23 8.68
C VAL A 1 -13.33 2.39 9.28
N LEU A 2 -12.96 1.29 8.62
CA LEU A 2 -11.85 0.42 9.02
C LEU A 2 -10.61 0.79 8.19
N ASN A 3 -9.50 1.08 8.88
CA ASN A 3 -8.21 1.37 8.25
C ASN A 3 -7.17 0.34 8.72
N GLU A 4 -6.79 -0.57 7.83
CA GLU A 4 -5.85 -1.67 8.09
C GLU A 4 -4.84 -1.80 6.95
N PRO A 5 -3.55 -1.97 7.25
CA PRO A 5 -2.55 -2.24 6.22
C PRO A 5 -2.74 -3.63 5.60
N SER A 6 -2.46 -3.74 4.30
CA SER A 6 -2.51 -5.01 3.57
C SER A 6 -1.27 -5.87 3.85
N VAL A 7 -1.15 -6.35 5.09
CA VAL A 7 -0.03 -7.20 5.55
C VAL A 7 -0.58 -8.45 6.22
N VAL A 8 0.05 -9.58 5.93
CA VAL A 8 -0.25 -10.89 6.53
C VAL A 8 1.02 -11.48 7.12
N ALA A 9 0.93 -11.95 8.36
CA ALA A 9 1.97 -12.77 8.98
C ALA A 9 1.51 -14.23 9.06
N MET A 10 2.36 -15.13 8.64
CA MET A 10 2.08 -16.56 8.61
C MET A 10 3.27 -17.37 9.11
N ASN A 11 2.96 -18.58 9.58
CA ASN A 11 3.99 -19.55 9.92
C ASN A 11 4.61 -20.11 8.63
N SER A 12 5.96 -20.12 8.54
CA SER A 12 6.69 -20.55 7.35
C SER A 12 6.56 -22.04 7.04
N PHE A 13 6.27 -22.90 8.05
CA PHE A 13 6.21 -24.34 7.87
C PHE A 13 4.84 -24.85 7.41
N ASN A 14 3.76 -24.27 7.94
CA ASN A 14 2.41 -24.76 7.69
C ASN A 14 1.48 -23.74 7.03
N SER A 15 2.01 -22.57 6.63
CA SER A 15 1.27 -21.47 6.01
C SER A 15 0.04 -20.97 6.81
N LYS A 16 -0.01 -21.30 8.11
CA LYS A 16 -1.10 -20.86 8.98
C LYS A 16 -0.94 -19.37 9.25
N ILE A 17 -2.03 -18.62 9.06
CA ILE A 17 -2.05 -17.18 9.35
C ILE A 17 -2.02 -16.96 10.86
N ILE A 18 -1.11 -16.11 11.29
CA ILE A 18 -0.89 -15.72 12.68
C ILE A 18 -1.59 -14.39 12.96
N SER A 19 -1.40 -13.40 12.08
CA SER A 19 -2.01 -12.09 12.21
C SER A 19 -2.20 -11.41 10.85
N VAL A 20 -3.09 -10.40 10.81
CA VAL A 20 -3.43 -9.63 9.61
C VAL A 20 -3.51 -8.15 10.01
N GLY A 21 -3.24 -7.28 9.07
CA GLY A 21 -3.42 -5.83 9.25
C GLY A 21 -2.34 -5.22 10.14
N LYS A 22 -2.76 -4.35 11.07
CA LYS A 22 -1.86 -3.62 11.96
C LYS A 22 -0.95 -4.51 12.78
N ASP A 23 -1.44 -5.66 13.25
CA ASP A 23 -0.63 -6.57 14.06
C ASP A 23 0.42 -7.31 13.23
N ALA A 24 0.11 -7.65 11.98
CA ALA A 24 1.08 -8.17 11.04
C ALA A 24 2.13 -7.11 10.65
N LYS A 25 1.72 -5.84 10.47
CA LYS A 25 2.66 -4.72 10.16
C LYS A 25 3.68 -4.49 11.27
N LYS A 26 3.32 -4.66 12.55
CA LYS A 26 4.24 -4.48 13.69
C LYS A 26 5.46 -5.42 13.65
N ILE A 27 5.28 -6.60 13.07
CA ILE A 27 6.32 -7.64 13.00
C ILE A 27 6.99 -7.73 11.63
N LEU A 28 6.55 -6.95 10.65
CA LEU A 28 7.17 -6.88 9.33
C LEU A 28 8.64 -6.44 9.45
N GLY A 29 9.55 -7.22 8.86
CA GLY A 29 11.00 -6.98 8.94
C GLY A 29 11.66 -7.32 10.29
N ARG A 30 10.91 -7.88 11.26
CA ARG A 30 11.39 -8.26 12.60
C ARG A 30 10.92 -9.67 12.99
N THR A 31 10.63 -10.51 12.01
CA THR A 31 10.07 -11.85 12.27
C THR A 31 11.13 -12.83 12.71
N PRO A 32 10.84 -13.72 13.72
CA PRO A 32 11.63 -14.92 13.97
C PRO A 32 11.63 -15.83 12.73
N GLY A 33 12.63 -16.69 12.59
CA GLY A 33 12.83 -17.52 11.40
C GLY A 33 11.65 -18.44 10.99
N ASN A 34 10.71 -18.67 11.89
CA ASN A 34 9.50 -19.47 11.64
C ASN A 34 8.25 -18.63 11.28
N ILE A 35 8.38 -17.30 11.18
CA ILE A 35 7.29 -16.39 10.82
C ILE A 35 7.71 -15.58 9.61
N ILE A 36 6.82 -15.50 8.62
CA ILE A 36 6.98 -14.64 7.44
C ILE A 36 5.86 -13.61 7.46
N ALA A 37 6.23 -12.33 7.48
CA ALA A 37 5.29 -11.24 7.24
C ALA A 37 5.48 -10.71 5.81
N LYS A 38 4.40 -10.60 5.04
CA LYS A 38 4.44 -10.17 3.64
C LYS A 38 3.23 -9.31 3.27
N LYS A 39 3.41 -8.48 2.24
CA LYS A 39 2.34 -7.78 1.54
C LYS A 39 1.80 -8.70 0.45
N PRO A 40 0.53 -9.14 0.47
CA PRO A 40 -0.03 -10.06 -0.54
C PRO A 40 -0.43 -9.37 -1.83
N LEU A 41 -0.52 -8.05 -1.81
CA LEU A 41 -0.70 -7.22 -3.01
C LEU A 41 0.65 -6.66 -3.42
N LYS A 42 0.93 -6.68 -4.70
CA LYS A 42 2.08 -6.02 -5.32
C LYS A 42 1.57 -5.18 -6.49
N ASP A 43 1.99 -3.94 -6.53
CA ASP A 43 1.59 -2.98 -7.57
C ASP A 43 0.06 -2.92 -7.75
N GLY A 44 -0.68 -2.90 -6.62
CA GLY A 44 -2.14 -2.85 -6.58
C GLY A 44 -2.87 -4.15 -6.97
N VAL A 45 -2.15 -5.22 -7.33
CA VAL A 45 -2.74 -6.48 -7.80
C VAL A 45 -2.43 -7.67 -6.89
N VAL A 46 -3.23 -8.74 -7.01
CA VAL A 46 -3.07 -9.97 -6.24
C VAL A 46 -1.78 -10.69 -6.65
N ALA A 47 -0.78 -10.64 -5.78
CA ALA A 47 0.46 -11.40 -5.92
C ALA A 47 0.40 -12.75 -5.19
N ASP A 48 -0.38 -12.83 -4.11
CA ASP A 48 -0.63 -14.05 -3.36
C ASP A 48 -2.12 -14.20 -3.08
N PHE A 49 -2.75 -15.13 -3.80
CA PHE A 49 -4.18 -15.37 -3.74
C PHE A 49 -4.67 -15.75 -2.33
N ASN A 50 -3.99 -16.71 -1.70
CA ASN A 50 -4.42 -17.23 -0.39
C ASN A 50 -4.33 -16.14 0.69
N SER A 51 -3.26 -15.36 0.70
CA SER A 51 -3.11 -14.26 1.64
C SER A 51 -4.09 -13.12 1.38
N THR A 52 -4.41 -12.83 0.10
CA THR A 52 -5.42 -11.83 -0.27
C THR A 52 -6.81 -12.27 0.18
N GLU A 53 -7.20 -13.53 -0.07
CA GLU A 53 -8.47 -14.10 0.43
C GLU A 53 -8.58 -13.93 1.95
N LYS A 54 -7.51 -14.18 2.69
CA LYS A 54 -7.51 -14.06 4.16
C LYS A 54 -7.63 -12.61 4.64
N ILE A 55 -7.00 -11.65 3.94
CA ILE A 55 -7.20 -10.22 4.25
C ILE A 55 -8.66 -9.84 4.04
N ILE A 56 -9.24 -10.17 2.90
CA ILE A 56 -10.63 -9.85 2.62
C ILE A 56 -11.56 -10.50 3.66
N SER A 57 -11.34 -11.78 3.99
CA SER A 57 -12.10 -12.49 5.02
C SER A 57 -11.98 -11.83 6.41
N TYR A 58 -10.77 -11.38 6.78
CA TYR A 58 -10.53 -10.64 8.02
C TYR A 58 -11.30 -9.32 8.03
N LEU A 59 -11.23 -8.54 6.95
CA LEU A 59 -11.92 -7.25 6.82
C LEU A 59 -13.44 -7.44 6.90
N LEU A 60 -13.99 -8.41 6.17
CA LEU A 60 -15.43 -8.73 6.21
C LEU A 60 -15.89 -9.11 7.63
N ARG A 61 -15.17 -10.00 8.30
CA ARG A 61 -15.49 -10.38 9.69
C ARG A 61 -15.41 -9.23 10.66
N LYS A 62 -14.41 -8.36 10.51
CA LYS A 62 -14.21 -7.21 11.39
C LYS A 62 -15.28 -6.13 11.20
N THR A 63 -15.80 -6.00 9.98
CA THR A 63 -16.83 -5.02 9.64
C THR A 63 -18.23 -5.52 9.93
N LEU A 64 -18.53 -6.78 9.60
CA LEU A 64 -19.89 -7.34 9.66
C LEU A 64 -20.14 -8.19 10.92
N GLY A 65 -19.09 -8.54 11.67
CA GLY A 65 -19.22 -9.45 12.82
C GLY A 65 -19.65 -10.85 12.40
N LYS A 66 -20.56 -11.44 13.18
CA LYS A 66 -21.13 -12.79 12.93
C LYS A 66 -22.39 -12.70 12.07
N SER A 67 -22.33 -12.03 10.92
CA SER A 67 -23.45 -11.96 9.99
C SER A 67 -23.68 -13.32 9.31
N LEU A 68 -24.95 -13.75 9.22
CA LEU A 68 -25.37 -14.91 8.44
C LEU A 68 -25.60 -14.54 6.96
N ILE A 69 -25.73 -13.26 6.66
CA ILE A 69 -25.95 -12.76 5.30
C ILE A 69 -24.60 -12.49 4.66
N ARG A 70 -24.37 -13.07 3.49
CA ARG A 70 -23.19 -12.79 2.68
C ARG A 70 -23.32 -11.41 2.05
N PRO A 71 -22.32 -10.52 2.19
CA PRO A 71 -22.37 -9.17 1.66
C PRO A 71 -22.13 -9.12 0.14
N GLU A 72 -22.66 -8.11 -0.48
CA GLU A 72 -22.13 -7.60 -1.74
C GLU A 72 -20.92 -6.72 -1.45
N VAL A 73 -19.87 -6.85 -2.28
CA VAL A 73 -18.59 -6.19 -2.04
C VAL A 73 -18.16 -5.43 -3.29
N LEU A 74 -17.81 -4.15 -3.13
CA LEU A 74 -17.18 -3.33 -4.15
C LEU A 74 -15.70 -3.21 -3.82
N ILE A 75 -14.82 -3.55 -4.76
CA ILE A 75 -13.35 -3.52 -4.59
C ILE A 75 -12.75 -2.58 -5.62
N CYS A 76 -11.91 -1.66 -5.14
CA CYS A 76 -11.11 -0.81 -6.01
C CYS A 76 -9.96 -1.61 -6.60
N VAL A 77 -9.65 -1.35 -7.86
CA VAL A 77 -8.55 -1.99 -8.59
C VAL A 77 -7.85 -0.95 -9.47
N PRO A 78 -6.53 -1.09 -9.72
CA PRO A 78 -5.82 -0.22 -10.65
C PRO A 78 -6.45 -0.23 -12.04
N SER A 79 -6.35 0.87 -12.76
CA SER A 79 -7.03 1.04 -14.06
C SER A 79 -6.56 0.08 -15.15
N GLN A 80 -5.31 -0.41 -15.08
CA GLN A 80 -4.68 -1.21 -16.11
C GLN A 80 -4.49 -2.68 -15.73
N ILE A 81 -5.37 -3.24 -14.89
CA ILE A 81 -5.28 -4.65 -14.54
C ILE A 81 -5.75 -5.57 -15.68
N THR A 82 -5.09 -6.71 -15.80
CA THR A 82 -5.45 -7.74 -16.77
C THR A 82 -6.75 -8.45 -16.40
N GLN A 83 -7.39 -9.12 -17.37
CA GLN A 83 -8.59 -9.93 -17.11
C GLN A 83 -8.32 -11.08 -16.11
N VAL A 84 -7.10 -11.63 -16.11
CA VAL A 84 -6.71 -12.67 -15.14
C VAL A 84 -6.67 -12.10 -13.73
N GLN A 85 -6.09 -10.92 -13.56
CA GLN A 85 -6.03 -10.23 -12.27
C GLN A 85 -7.43 -9.83 -11.78
N ARG A 86 -8.32 -9.31 -12.65
CA ARG A 86 -9.74 -9.05 -12.33
C ARG A 86 -10.43 -10.30 -11.79
N ARG A 87 -10.28 -11.43 -12.48
CA ARG A 87 -10.85 -12.72 -12.04
C ARG A 87 -10.28 -13.16 -10.69
N ALA A 88 -8.98 -13.00 -10.47
CA ALA A 88 -8.34 -13.35 -9.19
C ALA A 88 -8.92 -12.56 -8.02
N VAL A 89 -9.13 -11.24 -8.17
CA VAL A 89 -9.76 -10.39 -7.14
C VAL A 89 -11.18 -10.85 -6.84
N ILE A 90 -12.00 -11.06 -7.89
CA ILE A 90 -13.39 -11.51 -7.73
C ILE A 90 -13.45 -12.89 -7.03
N GLN A 91 -12.59 -13.82 -7.42
CA GLN A 91 -12.53 -15.14 -6.80
C GLN A 91 -12.08 -15.06 -5.34
N ALA A 92 -11.05 -14.27 -5.02
CA ALA A 92 -10.57 -14.08 -3.66
C ALA A 92 -11.69 -13.54 -2.75
N ALA A 93 -12.48 -12.57 -3.23
CA ALA A 93 -13.61 -12.03 -2.49
C ALA A 93 -14.73 -13.07 -2.27
N LYS A 94 -15.05 -13.88 -3.30
CA LYS A 94 -16.02 -14.98 -3.17
C LYS A 94 -15.57 -16.01 -2.14
N TYR A 95 -14.33 -16.45 -2.18
CA TYR A 95 -13.77 -17.38 -1.19
C TYR A 95 -13.73 -16.78 0.22
N ALA A 96 -13.53 -15.47 0.32
CA ALA A 96 -13.61 -14.75 1.59
C ALA A 96 -15.01 -14.63 2.18
N GLY A 97 -16.06 -14.96 1.39
CA GLY A 97 -17.46 -14.99 1.83
C GLY A 97 -18.38 -13.95 1.21
N ALA A 98 -17.94 -13.20 0.21
CA ALA A 98 -18.80 -12.28 -0.54
C ALA A 98 -19.88 -13.04 -1.33
N TYR A 99 -21.10 -12.49 -1.40
CA TYR A 99 -22.16 -12.98 -2.27
C TYR A 99 -21.90 -12.57 -3.73
N ASN A 100 -21.80 -11.26 -3.96
CA ASN A 100 -21.39 -10.67 -5.22
C ASN A 100 -20.19 -9.77 -5.04
N THR A 101 -19.36 -9.65 -6.08
CA THR A 101 -18.18 -8.77 -6.08
C THR A 101 -18.21 -7.91 -7.32
N TYR A 102 -18.18 -6.61 -7.12
CA TYR A 102 -18.10 -5.59 -8.15
C TYR A 102 -16.71 -4.96 -8.09
N LEU A 103 -16.20 -4.54 -9.23
CA LEU A 103 -14.91 -3.84 -9.33
C LEU A 103 -15.14 -2.40 -9.80
N ILE A 104 -14.42 -1.47 -9.19
CA ILE A 104 -14.34 -0.08 -9.62
C ILE A 104 -12.88 0.30 -9.79
N GLU A 105 -12.56 1.11 -10.76
CA GLU A 105 -11.20 1.58 -10.99
C GLU A 105 -10.82 2.64 -9.93
N GLU A 106 -9.60 2.53 -9.38
CA GLU A 106 -9.10 3.39 -8.28
C GLU A 106 -9.28 4.88 -8.56
N PRO A 107 -8.89 5.43 -9.74
CA PRO A 107 -9.06 6.87 -10.00
C PRO A 107 -10.53 7.32 -10.02
N LEU A 108 -11.45 6.47 -10.49
CA LEU A 108 -12.88 6.78 -10.49
C LEU A 108 -13.42 6.81 -9.06
N ALA A 109 -13.02 5.83 -8.24
CA ALA A 109 -13.39 5.80 -6.83
C ALA A 109 -12.81 7.00 -6.06
N ALA A 110 -11.56 7.38 -6.35
CA ALA A 110 -10.91 8.56 -5.77
C ALA A 110 -11.62 9.87 -6.15
N ALA A 111 -12.04 10.02 -7.42
CA ALA A 111 -12.85 11.16 -7.87
C ALA A 111 -14.15 11.28 -7.10
N ILE A 112 -14.89 10.17 -6.99
CA ILE A 112 -16.16 10.14 -6.24
C ILE A 112 -15.92 10.48 -4.76
N GLY A 113 -14.88 9.89 -4.16
CA GLY A 113 -14.53 10.10 -2.76
C GLY A 113 -14.07 11.52 -2.44
N SER A 114 -13.49 12.24 -3.40
CA SER A 114 -13.11 13.65 -3.27
C SER A 114 -14.25 14.64 -3.55
N GLY A 115 -15.46 14.14 -3.88
CA GLY A 115 -16.63 14.95 -4.13
C GLY A 115 -16.68 15.57 -5.52
N ILE A 116 -15.89 15.09 -6.47
CA ILE A 116 -15.96 15.50 -7.86
C ILE A 116 -17.26 14.94 -8.47
N ASP A 117 -18.04 15.78 -9.13
CA ASP A 117 -19.16 15.32 -9.94
C ASP A 117 -18.64 14.65 -11.21
N VAL A 118 -18.50 13.34 -11.14
CA VAL A 118 -17.98 12.53 -12.24
C VAL A 118 -18.93 12.46 -13.44
N THR A 119 -20.20 12.85 -13.27
CA THR A 119 -21.23 12.84 -14.33
C THR A 119 -21.16 14.06 -15.23
N ASP A 120 -20.47 15.10 -14.78
CA ASP A 120 -20.29 16.34 -15.56
C ASP A 120 -19.52 16.04 -16.86
N ALA A 121 -19.87 16.76 -17.93
CA ALA A 121 -19.19 16.68 -19.23
C ALA A 121 -17.78 17.31 -19.23
N ARG A 122 -17.46 18.10 -18.20
CA ARG A 122 -16.09 18.64 -18.01
C ARG A 122 -15.12 17.53 -17.68
N GLY A 123 -13.94 17.58 -18.33
CA GLY A 123 -12.84 16.66 -17.98
C GLY A 123 -12.22 17.03 -16.64
N ASN A 124 -12.18 16.07 -15.70
CA ASN A 124 -11.50 16.20 -14.43
C ASN A 124 -10.28 15.30 -14.42
N ILE A 125 -9.12 15.84 -14.04
CA ILE A 125 -7.90 15.05 -13.88
C ILE A 125 -7.78 14.59 -12.43
N VAL A 126 -7.58 13.31 -12.23
CA VAL A 126 -7.31 12.69 -10.93
C VAL A 126 -5.94 12.05 -10.97
N VAL A 127 -5.13 12.32 -9.94
CA VAL A 127 -3.85 11.66 -9.71
C VAL A 127 -3.95 10.92 -8.37
N ASP A 128 -3.92 9.62 -8.43
CA ASP A 128 -3.94 8.74 -7.26
C ASP A 128 -2.55 8.13 -7.04
N ILE A 129 -1.90 8.49 -5.93
CA ILE A 129 -0.56 8.01 -5.57
C ILE A 129 -0.71 7.03 -4.42
N GLY A 130 -0.72 5.75 -4.76
CA GLY A 130 -0.86 4.66 -3.81
C GLY A 130 0.46 4.21 -3.17
N GLY A 131 0.49 2.97 -2.69
CA GLY A 131 1.71 2.32 -2.21
C GLY A 131 2.57 1.77 -3.35
N GLY A 132 1.97 1.04 -4.30
CA GLY A 132 2.66 0.37 -5.41
C GLY A 132 2.54 1.07 -6.75
N THR A 133 1.45 1.79 -7.01
CA THR A 133 1.15 2.45 -8.29
C THR A 133 0.77 3.90 -8.12
N THR A 134 1.05 4.69 -9.15
CA THR A 134 0.46 6.01 -9.36
C THR A 134 -0.42 5.93 -10.61
N ASP A 135 -1.70 6.22 -10.43
CA ASP A 135 -2.71 6.22 -11.46
C ASP A 135 -3.13 7.66 -11.80
N VAL A 136 -3.05 8.01 -13.08
CA VAL A 136 -3.51 9.30 -13.58
C VAL A 136 -4.65 9.04 -14.55
N ALA A 137 -5.79 9.68 -14.33
CA ALA A 137 -6.96 9.52 -15.19
C ALA A 137 -7.66 10.86 -15.48
N VAL A 138 -8.21 10.96 -16.67
CA VAL A 138 -9.19 11.99 -17.04
C VAL A 138 -10.56 11.35 -16.98
N ILE A 139 -11.46 11.96 -16.21
CA ILE A 139 -12.82 11.46 -15.97
C ILE A 139 -13.80 12.48 -16.51
N SER A 140 -14.80 12.02 -17.24
CA SER A 140 -15.90 12.82 -17.77
C SER A 140 -17.10 11.93 -18.02
N MET A 141 -18.31 12.46 -17.86
CA MET A 141 -19.59 11.78 -18.16
C MET A 141 -19.72 10.39 -17.51
N GLY A 142 -19.27 10.26 -16.26
CA GLY A 142 -19.38 9.03 -15.47
C GLY A 142 -18.34 7.95 -15.79
N GLY A 143 -17.37 8.22 -16.66
CA GLY A 143 -16.38 7.24 -17.09
C GLY A 143 -14.94 7.77 -17.18
N ILE A 144 -13.99 6.86 -17.26
CA ILE A 144 -12.59 7.19 -17.52
C ILE A 144 -12.40 7.33 -19.04
N VAL A 145 -12.01 8.54 -19.47
CA VAL A 145 -11.74 8.86 -20.88
C VAL A 145 -10.36 8.39 -21.31
N ILE A 146 -9.37 8.64 -20.45
CA ILE A 146 -7.99 8.22 -20.62
C ILE A 146 -7.36 7.96 -19.27
N ASN A 147 -6.51 6.95 -19.17
CA ASN A 147 -5.74 6.66 -17.98
C ASN A 147 -4.31 6.23 -18.30
N LYS A 148 -3.45 6.41 -17.30
CA LYS A 148 -2.10 5.85 -17.29
C LYS A 148 -1.74 5.44 -15.87
N SER A 149 -1.20 4.23 -15.72
CA SER A 149 -0.68 3.70 -14.47
C SER A 149 0.83 3.51 -14.59
N ILE A 150 1.56 3.86 -13.55
CA ILE A 150 3.01 3.62 -13.45
C ILE A 150 3.32 2.93 -12.12
N PRO A 151 4.26 1.96 -12.08
CA PRO A 151 4.64 1.26 -10.86
C PRO A 151 5.69 2.06 -10.06
N VAL A 152 5.42 3.34 -9.83
CA VAL A 152 6.22 4.25 -9.02
C VAL A 152 5.30 4.95 -8.05
N ALA A 153 5.44 4.67 -6.77
CA ALA A 153 4.62 5.22 -5.70
C ALA A 153 5.31 5.08 -4.34
N GLY A 154 4.56 5.06 -3.25
CA GLY A 154 5.08 5.11 -1.89
C GLY A 154 6.15 4.08 -1.54
N ASP A 155 6.04 2.85 -2.04
CA ASP A 155 7.01 1.78 -1.78
C ASP A 155 8.36 2.03 -2.48
N GLU A 156 8.33 2.61 -3.70
CA GLU A 156 9.56 3.01 -4.41
C GLU A 156 10.21 4.22 -3.73
N PHE A 157 9.41 5.16 -3.20
CA PHE A 157 9.96 6.28 -2.42
C PHE A 157 10.67 5.79 -1.15
N ASP A 158 10.07 4.83 -0.43
CA ASP A 158 10.70 4.22 0.75
C ASP A 158 12.03 3.55 0.39
N LYS A 159 12.07 2.83 -0.73
CA LYS A 159 13.28 2.20 -1.23
C LYS A 159 14.36 3.22 -1.58
N ARG A 160 14.01 4.31 -2.28
CA ARG A 160 14.95 5.39 -2.60
C ARG A 160 15.54 6.03 -1.35
N ILE A 161 14.72 6.20 -0.30
CA ILE A 161 15.21 6.70 0.99
C ILE A 161 16.20 5.70 1.63
N GLN A 162 15.91 4.40 1.57
CA GLN A 162 16.85 3.38 2.06
C GLN A 162 18.18 3.43 1.30
N ASP A 163 18.14 3.49 -0.03
CA ASP A 163 19.31 3.55 -0.90
C ASP A 163 20.14 4.84 -0.64
N PHE A 164 19.47 5.98 -0.46
CA PHE A 164 20.10 7.25 -0.10
C PHE A 164 20.82 7.17 1.24
N VAL A 165 20.16 6.67 2.28
CA VAL A 165 20.76 6.53 3.61
C VAL A 165 21.93 5.55 3.58
N GLN A 166 21.80 4.46 2.85
CA GLN A 166 22.87 3.49 2.68
C GLN A 166 24.08 4.10 1.97
N THR A 167 23.86 4.82 0.88
CA THR A 167 24.95 5.38 0.05
C THR A 167 25.64 6.55 0.75
N LYS A 168 24.87 7.48 1.33
CA LYS A 168 25.42 8.71 1.91
C LYS A 168 26.05 8.49 3.30
N TYR A 169 25.46 7.59 4.10
CA TYR A 169 25.83 7.44 5.51
C TYR A 169 26.37 6.04 5.86
N ASN A 170 26.53 5.13 4.90
CA ASN A 170 26.89 3.73 5.13
C ASN A 170 26.03 3.08 6.22
N MET A 171 24.72 3.35 6.22
CA MET A 171 23.78 2.90 7.23
C MET A 171 22.59 2.16 6.61
N ILE A 172 22.24 0.99 7.15
CA ILE A 172 21.02 0.27 6.77
C ILE A 172 19.88 0.69 7.69
N ILE A 173 18.72 0.98 7.08
CA ILE A 173 17.45 1.18 7.77
C ILE A 173 16.39 0.22 7.22
N GLY A 174 15.42 -0.13 8.07
CA GLY A 174 14.29 -0.96 7.65
C GLY A 174 13.24 -0.15 6.88
N GLU A 175 12.40 -0.84 6.08
CA GLU A 175 11.29 -0.25 5.31
C GLU A 175 10.37 0.62 6.18
N SER A 176 10.00 0.16 7.37
CA SER A 176 9.18 0.93 8.32
C SER A 176 9.86 2.23 8.80
N THR A 177 11.19 2.29 8.82
CA THR A 177 11.93 3.51 9.15
C THR A 177 11.92 4.47 7.97
N ALA A 178 12.15 3.96 6.76
CA ALA A 178 12.08 4.74 5.53
C ALA A 178 10.68 5.35 5.32
N GLU A 179 9.61 4.58 5.54
CA GLU A 179 8.22 5.08 5.50
C GLU A 179 8.01 6.25 6.48
N LYS A 180 8.55 6.15 7.70
CA LYS A 180 8.46 7.24 8.68
C LYS A 180 9.22 8.49 8.23
N VAL A 181 10.40 8.31 7.67
CA VAL A 181 11.19 9.43 7.10
C VAL A 181 10.41 10.11 5.98
N LYS A 182 9.87 9.34 5.04
CA LYS A 182 9.02 9.86 3.96
C LYS A 182 7.85 10.70 4.49
N ILE A 183 7.14 10.19 5.50
CA ILE A 183 5.95 10.86 6.06
C ILE A 183 6.32 12.15 6.81
N ASN A 184 7.45 12.16 7.53
CA ASN A 184 7.79 13.30 8.40
C ASN A 184 8.56 14.40 7.66
N VAL A 185 9.51 14.03 6.79
CA VAL A 185 10.39 15.02 6.14
C VAL A 185 10.42 14.90 4.61
N GLY A 186 9.80 13.86 4.01
CA GLY A 186 9.70 13.74 2.57
C GLY A 186 8.94 14.91 1.94
N SER A 187 9.44 15.42 0.83
CA SER A 187 8.83 16.52 0.09
C SER A 187 9.20 16.43 -1.39
N ALA A 188 8.23 16.73 -2.27
CA ALA A 188 8.48 16.85 -3.69
C ALA A 188 9.28 18.12 -4.04
N TYR A 189 9.33 19.07 -3.12
CA TYR A 189 10.11 20.30 -3.24
C TYR A 189 10.84 20.58 -1.92
N PRO A 190 12.13 20.92 -1.93
CA PRO A 190 12.90 21.17 -0.71
C PRO A 190 12.23 22.28 0.13
N ARG A 191 11.95 22.00 1.39
CA ARG A 191 11.45 22.98 2.35
C ARG A 191 12.60 23.51 3.17
N ASP A 192 12.59 24.78 3.47
CA ASP A 192 13.56 25.45 4.33
C ASP A 192 12.94 25.74 5.70
N ASP A 193 12.38 24.72 6.31
CA ASP A 193 11.69 24.78 7.60
C ASP A 193 12.62 24.52 8.79
N GLY A 194 13.86 24.09 8.52
CA GLY A 194 14.87 23.77 9.55
C GLY A 194 14.55 22.50 10.34
N GLU A 195 13.48 21.77 9.98
CA GLU A 195 13.11 20.54 10.67
C GLU A 195 14.12 19.43 10.37
N LEU A 196 14.58 18.77 11.43
CA LEU A 196 15.47 17.63 11.39
C LEU A 196 14.75 16.40 11.95
N TYR A 197 14.85 15.28 11.24
CA TYR A 197 14.29 14.01 11.66
C TYR A 197 15.39 13.01 12.00
N GLU A 198 15.35 12.44 13.23
CA GLU A 198 16.31 11.44 13.68
C GLU A 198 16.02 10.09 13.06
N ILE A 199 16.99 9.50 12.39
CA ILE A 199 16.95 8.14 11.84
C ILE A 199 17.88 7.24 12.63
N LYS A 200 17.35 6.09 13.07
CA LYS A 200 18.12 5.04 13.74
C LYS A 200 18.28 3.84 12.82
N GLY A 201 19.50 3.36 12.70
CA GLY A 201 19.84 2.24 11.84
C GLY A 201 21.10 1.50 12.31
N ARG A 202 21.64 0.68 11.44
CA ARG A 202 22.83 -0.11 11.68
C ARG A 202 23.93 0.34 10.71
N ASN A 203 25.09 0.66 11.28
CA ASN A 203 26.27 0.99 10.50
C ASN A 203 26.78 -0.25 9.75
N LEU A 204 27.06 -0.09 8.44
CA LEU A 204 27.52 -1.18 7.57
C LEU A 204 28.97 -1.59 7.80
N VAL A 205 29.81 -0.67 8.31
CA VAL A 205 31.25 -0.93 8.48
C VAL A 205 31.52 -1.73 9.75
N ASN A 206 30.93 -1.32 10.88
CA ASN A 206 31.21 -1.93 12.19
C ASN A 206 30.03 -2.72 12.79
N GLY A 207 28.87 -2.69 12.14
CA GLY A 207 27.67 -3.40 12.57
C GLY A 207 26.95 -2.82 13.79
N LEU A 208 27.43 -1.70 14.34
CA LEU A 208 26.89 -1.09 15.55
C LEU A 208 25.64 -0.23 15.26
N PRO A 209 24.76 -0.02 16.26
CA PRO A 209 23.69 0.97 16.14
C PRO A 209 24.25 2.36 15.86
N MET A 210 23.59 3.08 14.98
CA MET A 210 23.96 4.44 14.57
C MET A 210 22.70 5.29 14.42
N HIS A 211 22.79 6.58 14.64
CA HIS A 211 21.73 7.54 14.36
C HIS A 211 22.29 8.74 13.57
N ILE A 212 21.45 9.29 12.71
CA ILE A 212 21.72 10.45 11.89
C ILE A 212 20.52 11.38 11.89
N TYR A 213 20.71 12.62 11.49
CA TYR A 213 19.65 13.59 11.27
C TYR A 213 19.57 13.92 9.79
N VAL A 214 18.34 13.95 9.26
CA VAL A 214 18.05 14.33 7.87
C VAL A 214 16.99 15.41 7.85
N SER A 215 17.05 16.26 6.82
CA SER A 215 16.08 17.33 6.57
C SER A 215 15.25 17.04 5.32
N SER A 216 14.24 17.86 5.08
CA SER A 216 13.49 17.87 3.83
C SER A 216 14.37 18.09 2.59
N LYS A 217 15.44 18.88 2.72
CA LYS A 217 16.42 19.10 1.63
C LYS A 217 17.19 17.84 1.25
N ASP A 218 17.43 16.95 2.23
CA ASP A 218 18.12 15.67 1.99
C ASP A 218 17.22 14.63 1.31
N ILE A 219 15.90 14.70 1.56
CA ILE A 219 14.89 13.71 1.15
C ILE A 219 14.00 14.24 0.02
N SER A 220 14.25 15.42 -0.50
CA SER A 220 13.55 15.92 -1.70
C SER A 220 14.04 15.18 -2.95
N VAL A 221 13.10 14.76 -3.78
CA VAL A 221 13.33 14.03 -5.04
C VAL A 221 12.97 14.92 -6.22
#